data_5e1dba517bc080b8aae3c51b77635000
#
_entry.id   5e1dba517bc080b8aae3c51b77635000
#
_cell.length_a   1.000
_cell.length_b   1.000
_cell.length_c   1.000
_cell.angle_alpha   90.00
_cell.angle_beta   90.00
_cell.angle_gamma   90.00
#
_symmetry.space_group_name_H-M   'P 1'
#
loop_
_entity.id
_entity.type
_entity.pdbx_description
1 polymer ?
#
loop_
_entity_poly.entity_id
_entity_poly.type
_entity_poly.pdbx_seq_one_letter_code
_entity_poly.pdbx_strand_id
1 'polypeptide(L)'
;MSPELFSHRLIFVTGKGGVGKTTVALALGLAAAAAGRRTIVADIQGSGEQQEAELAPGLFRLSVDPQSAMDEYLLVKVPGPAAQLLRQSRLFAAFAMATPGMRELLCMGKLWELAQFERRTPDADAYDLVVVDAPASGHGAAILRTPRTFADIAQVGPIAHQAQTIAATLRDPEFTAVVAVSTAEEMPVNETLELRDALATGPDPLELQAVILNARYPDRFTTAQASAIAAALARTPAPADGVRSALSVALTEHARARREAAQAQRLSAAFGPRLLTLPYLFEPAIELPQLRRLAAELSP
;
A
#
# COMPACT_ATOMS: atom_id res chain seq x y z
N MET A 1 -13.81 10.00 -4.44
CA MET A 1 -12.36 10.01 -4.74
C MET A 1 -12.12 10.71 -6.07
N SER A 2 -10.95 11.32 -6.31
CA SER A 2 -10.65 11.82 -7.65
C SER A 2 -10.58 10.65 -8.63
N PRO A 3 -11.35 10.66 -9.75
CA PRO A 3 -11.28 9.63 -10.78
C PRO A 3 -9.85 9.41 -11.30
N GLU A 4 -8.99 10.41 -11.12
CA GLU A 4 -7.61 10.43 -11.56
C GLU A 4 -6.75 9.33 -10.92
N LEU A 5 -6.99 8.92 -9.66
CA LEU A 5 -6.18 7.87 -9.05
C LEU A 5 -6.31 6.54 -9.79
N PHE A 6 -7.50 6.20 -10.25
CA PHE A 6 -7.73 4.97 -11.01
C PHE A 6 -7.36 5.08 -12.50
N SER A 7 -6.95 6.24 -13.01
CA SER A 7 -6.42 6.34 -14.38
C SER A 7 -5.02 5.75 -14.53
N HIS A 8 -4.27 5.68 -13.43
CA HIS A 8 -2.93 5.09 -13.42
C HIS A 8 -2.96 3.58 -13.67
N ARG A 9 -1.85 3.06 -14.15
CA ARG A 9 -1.64 1.61 -14.32
C ARG A 9 -0.96 0.95 -13.13
N LEU A 10 -0.26 1.72 -12.31
CA LEU A 10 0.53 1.23 -11.19
C LEU A 10 0.30 2.14 -9.98
N ILE A 11 -0.20 1.59 -8.88
CA ILE A 11 -0.41 2.32 -7.62
C ILE A 11 0.41 1.66 -6.53
N PHE A 12 1.35 2.40 -5.94
CA PHE A 12 2.09 1.96 -4.75
C PHE A 12 1.36 2.41 -3.48
N VAL A 13 0.98 1.44 -2.65
CA VAL A 13 0.39 1.68 -1.34
C VAL A 13 1.47 1.50 -0.28
N THR A 14 1.87 2.59 0.37
CA THR A 14 2.94 2.60 1.38
C THR A 14 2.48 3.27 2.68
N GLY A 15 3.30 3.24 3.71
CA GLY A 15 3.01 3.81 5.03
C GLY A 15 3.61 2.98 6.15
N LYS A 16 3.45 3.43 7.40
CA LYS A 16 3.96 2.76 8.59
C LYS A 16 3.49 1.31 8.72
N GLY A 17 4.24 0.50 9.46
CA GLY A 17 3.78 -0.83 9.89
C GLY A 17 2.49 -0.75 10.74
N GLY A 18 1.50 -1.59 10.44
CA GLY A 18 0.26 -1.68 11.22
C GLY A 18 -0.86 -0.70 10.85
N VAL A 19 -0.66 0.25 9.92
CA VAL A 19 -1.70 1.22 9.52
C VAL A 19 -2.79 0.65 8.60
N GLY A 20 -2.68 -0.62 8.20
CA GLY A 20 -3.67 -1.29 7.34
C GLY A 20 -3.42 -1.15 5.84
N LYS A 21 -2.16 -1.07 5.40
CA LYS A 21 -1.77 -1.00 3.98
C LYS A 21 -2.42 -2.10 3.14
N THR A 22 -2.28 -3.35 3.55
CA THR A 22 -2.89 -4.51 2.87
C THR A 22 -4.40 -4.38 2.73
N THR A 23 -5.09 -3.94 3.78
CA THR A 23 -6.53 -3.69 3.76
C THR A 23 -6.90 -2.62 2.73
N VAL A 24 -6.13 -1.52 2.72
CA VAL A 24 -6.35 -0.40 1.79
C VAL A 24 -6.01 -0.81 0.36
N ALA A 25 -4.92 -1.55 0.13
CA ALA A 25 -4.56 -2.04 -1.20
C ALA A 25 -5.65 -2.96 -1.78
N LEU A 26 -6.19 -3.88 -0.98
CA LEU A 26 -7.30 -4.74 -1.36
C LEU A 26 -8.59 -3.95 -1.61
N ALA A 27 -8.89 -2.95 -0.78
CA ALA A 27 -10.06 -2.08 -0.98
C ALA A 27 -9.95 -1.24 -2.26
N LEU A 28 -8.76 -0.69 -2.58
CA LEU A 28 -8.48 -0.03 -3.85
C LEU A 28 -8.65 -0.97 -5.04
N GLY A 29 -8.12 -2.18 -4.93
CA GLY A 29 -8.27 -3.22 -5.96
C GLY A 29 -9.74 -3.58 -6.21
N LEU A 30 -10.54 -3.76 -5.15
CA LEU A 30 -11.98 -4.02 -5.24
C LEU A 30 -12.74 -2.85 -5.87
N ALA A 31 -12.39 -1.60 -5.50
CA ALA A 31 -13.02 -0.41 -6.08
C ALA A 31 -12.75 -0.31 -7.59
N ALA A 32 -11.52 -0.59 -8.02
CA ALA A 32 -11.15 -0.61 -9.42
C ALA A 32 -11.84 -1.75 -10.19
N ALA A 33 -11.88 -2.96 -9.62
CA ALA A 33 -12.57 -4.10 -10.22
C ALA A 33 -14.08 -3.85 -10.35
N ALA A 34 -14.71 -3.22 -9.36
CA ALA A 34 -16.12 -2.82 -9.42
C ALA A 34 -16.38 -1.75 -10.50
N ALA A 35 -15.38 -0.94 -10.86
CA ALA A 35 -15.41 -0.01 -11.98
C ALA A 35 -15.09 -0.68 -13.35
N GLY A 36 -15.00 -2.00 -13.39
CA GLY A 36 -14.78 -2.79 -14.62
C GLY A 36 -13.31 -2.93 -15.04
N ARG A 37 -12.35 -2.56 -14.18
CA ARG A 37 -10.92 -2.69 -14.48
C ARG A 37 -10.39 -4.04 -14.00
N ARG A 38 -9.74 -4.80 -14.88
CA ARG A 38 -9.03 -6.01 -14.49
C ARG A 38 -7.82 -5.63 -13.63
N THR A 39 -7.87 -5.96 -12.34
CA THR A 39 -6.94 -5.44 -11.33
C THR A 39 -6.21 -6.55 -10.61
N ILE A 40 -4.92 -6.36 -10.33
CA ILE A 40 -4.14 -7.26 -9.46
C ILE A 40 -3.57 -6.50 -8.27
N VAL A 41 -3.69 -7.07 -7.07
CA VAL A 41 -2.99 -6.62 -5.87
C VAL A 41 -1.74 -7.48 -5.69
N ALA A 42 -0.57 -6.86 -5.80
CA ALA A 42 0.74 -7.51 -5.69
C ALA A 42 1.38 -7.16 -4.34
N ASP A 43 1.66 -8.18 -3.53
CA ASP A 43 2.28 -8.06 -2.21
C ASP A 43 3.77 -8.42 -2.29
N ILE A 44 4.65 -7.54 -1.84
CA ILE A 44 6.11 -7.72 -1.93
C ILE A 44 6.68 -8.53 -0.74
N GLN A 45 5.98 -8.61 0.38
CA GLN A 45 6.46 -9.27 1.61
C GLN A 45 5.56 -10.39 2.11
N GLY A 46 4.50 -10.70 1.38
CA GLY A 46 3.53 -11.70 1.78
C GLY A 46 4.08 -13.12 1.68
N SER A 47 3.56 -13.97 2.55
CA SER A 47 3.72 -15.43 2.48
C SER A 47 2.55 -16.08 1.71
N GLY A 48 1.86 -15.31 0.87
CA GLY A 48 0.70 -15.74 0.12
C GLY A 48 1.04 -16.60 -1.11
N GLU A 49 0.02 -16.84 -1.93
CA GLU A 49 0.18 -17.59 -3.18
C GLU A 49 1.14 -16.86 -4.12
N GLN A 50 2.14 -17.59 -4.61
CA GLN A 50 3.12 -17.10 -5.60
C GLN A 50 2.58 -17.18 -7.04
N GLN A 51 1.33 -17.58 -7.21
CA GLN A 51 0.62 -17.61 -8.48
C GLN A 51 -0.52 -16.57 -8.46
N GLU A 52 -0.85 -16.07 -9.63
CA GLU A 52 -1.96 -15.13 -9.81
C GLU A 52 -3.27 -15.86 -9.49
N ALA A 53 -3.94 -15.48 -8.39
CA ALA A 53 -5.20 -16.09 -7.96
C ALA A 53 -6.32 -15.04 -7.96
N GLU A 54 -7.48 -15.40 -8.51
CA GLU A 54 -8.66 -14.53 -8.47
C GLU A 54 -9.27 -14.53 -7.07
N LEU A 55 -9.33 -13.35 -6.46
CA LEU A 55 -9.89 -13.13 -5.13
C LEU A 55 -11.38 -12.75 -5.18
N ALA A 56 -11.77 -12.02 -6.21
CA ALA A 56 -13.13 -11.61 -6.50
C ALA A 56 -13.23 -11.32 -8.02
N PRO A 57 -14.44 -11.25 -8.61
CA PRO A 57 -14.59 -10.99 -10.04
C PRO A 57 -13.79 -9.78 -10.50
N GLY A 58 -12.81 -10.00 -11.39
CA GLY A 58 -11.91 -8.97 -11.92
C GLY A 58 -10.80 -8.52 -10.98
N LEU A 59 -10.73 -9.03 -9.74
CA LEU A 59 -9.66 -8.75 -8.79
C LEU A 59 -8.79 -9.99 -8.58
N PHE A 60 -7.52 -9.87 -8.83
CA PHE A 60 -6.49 -10.90 -8.64
C PHE A 60 -5.53 -10.52 -7.51
N ARG A 61 -4.85 -11.51 -6.97
CA ARG A 61 -3.78 -11.33 -5.98
C ARG A 61 -2.56 -12.17 -6.35
N LEU A 62 -1.39 -11.64 -6.02
CA LEU A 62 -0.08 -12.30 -6.18
C LEU A 62 0.84 -11.91 -5.03
N SER A 63 1.57 -12.86 -4.47
CA SER A 63 2.72 -12.59 -3.61
C SER A 63 4.00 -12.64 -4.45
N VAL A 64 4.71 -11.52 -4.56
CA VAL A 64 5.93 -11.41 -5.37
C VAL A 64 7.12 -11.91 -4.56
N ASP A 65 7.63 -13.08 -4.96
CA ASP A 65 8.86 -13.66 -4.41
C ASP A 65 10.06 -13.29 -5.27
N PRO A 66 11.15 -12.73 -4.70
CA PRO A 66 12.34 -12.34 -5.46
C PRO A 66 12.99 -13.51 -6.21
N GLN A 67 12.96 -14.73 -5.65
CA GLN A 67 13.54 -15.91 -6.30
C GLN A 67 12.75 -16.30 -7.54
N SER A 68 11.42 -16.34 -7.43
CA SER A 68 10.53 -16.64 -8.56
C SER A 68 10.63 -15.55 -9.64
N ALA A 69 10.71 -14.27 -9.25
CA ALA A 69 10.93 -13.16 -10.17
C ALA A 69 12.28 -13.25 -10.91
N MET A 70 13.34 -13.71 -10.23
CA MET A 70 14.64 -14.00 -10.86
C MET A 70 14.53 -15.12 -11.88
N ASP A 71 13.86 -16.20 -11.54
CA ASP A 71 13.69 -17.35 -12.43
C ASP A 71 12.93 -16.98 -13.71
N GLU A 72 11.86 -16.19 -13.59
CA GLU A 72 11.13 -15.64 -14.74
C GLU A 72 12.02 -14.71 -15.59
N TYR A 73 12.77 -13.82 -14.94
CA TYR A 73 13.69 -12.92 -15.63
C TYR A 73 14.74 -13.67 -16.46
N LEU A 74 15.33 -14.73 -15.89
CA LEU A 74 16.31 -15.57 -16.57
C LEU A 74 15.70 -16.27 -17.80
N LEU A 75 14.47 -16.79 -17.69
CA LEU A 75 13.78 -17.44 -18.81
C LEU A 75 13.51 -16.48 -19.98
N VAL A 76 13.24 -15.21 -19.70
CA VAL A 76 12.94 -14.19 -20.73
C VAL A 76 14.20 -13.61 -21.35
N LYS A 77 15.29 -13.45 -20.59
CA LYS A 77 16.47 -12.67 -20.99
C LYS A 77 17.69 -13.49 -21.38
N VAL A 78 17.75 -14.74 -20.97
CA VAL A 78 18.90 -15.61 -21.22
C VAL A 78 18.51 -16.73 -22.18
N PRO A 79 19.34 -17.06 -23.19
CA PRO A 79 19.06 -18.21 -24.08
C PRO A 79 18.81 -19.51 -23.31
N GLY A 80 17.86 -20.32 -23.77
CA GLY A 80 17.28 -21.44 -23.04
C GLY A 80 18.24 -22.36 -22.26
N PRO A 81 19.34 -22.90 -22.88
CA PRO A 81 20.27 -23.78 -22.14
C PRO A 81 21.00 -23.06 -20.99
N ALA A 82 21.42 -21.82 -21.21
CA ALA A 82 22.10 -21.01 -20.18
C ALA A 82 21.14 -20.59 -19.04
N ALA A 83 19.89 -20.24 -19.34
CA ALA A 83 18.88 -19.94 -18.35
C ALA A 83 18.66 -21.13 -17.40
N GLN A 84 18.53 -22.34 -17.96
CA GLN A 84 18.32 -23.55 -17.19
C GLN A 84 19.51 -23.85 -16.26
N LEU A 85 20.74 -23.67 -16.74
CA LEU A 85 21.95 -23.85 -15.94
C LEU A 85 22.02 -22.85 -14.78
N LEU A 86 21.73 -21.58 -15.03
CA LEU A 86 21.74 -20.54 -13.99
C LEU A 86 20.65 -20.77 -12.94
N ARG A 87 19.41 -21.12 -13.32
CA ARG A 87 18.30 -21.44 -12.40
C ARG A 87 18.63 -22.63 -11.50
N GLN A 88 19.35 -23.64 -11.99
CA GLN A 88 19.77 -24.80 -11.19
C GLN A 88 20.97 -24.51 -10.29
N SER A 89 21.68 -23.41 -10.50
CA SER A 89 22.87 -23.04 -9.74
C SER A 89 22.52 -22.41 -8.41
N ARG A 90 22.59 -23.17 -7.32
CA ARG A 90 22.44 -22.66 -5.96
C ARG A 90 23.42 -21.55 -5.62
N LEU A 91 24.64 -21.61 -6.15
CA LEU A 91 25.66 -20.59 -5.94
C LEU A 91 25.28 -19.27 -6.60
N PHE A 92 24.78 -19.31 -7.83
CA PHE A 92 24.29 -18.13 -8.54
C PHE A 92 23.09 -17.49 -7.80
N ALA A 93 22.10 -18.30 -7.39
CA ALA A 93 20.95 -17.83 -6.62
C ALA A 93 21.37 -17.19 -5.30
N ALA A 94 22.26 -17.84 -4.54
CA ALA A 94 22.78 -17.30 -3.29
C ALA A 94 23.55 -15.97 -3.50
N PHE A 95 24.37 -15.86 -4.54
CA PHE A 95 25.08 -14.63 -4.87
C PHE A 95 24.13 -13.50 -5.28
N ALA A 96 23.16 -13.79 -6.14
CA ALA A 96 22.17 -12.81 -6.57
C ALA A 96 21.34 -12.30 -5.37
N MET A 97 20.86 -13.20 -4.51
CA MET A 97 20.06 -12.85 -3.32
C MET A 97 20.88 -12.15 -2.22
N ALA A 98 22.20 -12.32 -2.19
CA ALA A 98 23.10 -11.64 -1.26
C ALA A 98 23.53 -10.24 -1.75
N THR A 99 23.32 -9.93 -3.04
CA THR A 99 23.66 -8.62 -3.61
C THR A 99 22.68 -7.56 -3.09
N PRO A 100 23.16 -6.48 -2.42
CA PRO A 100 22.30 -5.46 -1.88
C PRO A 100 21.40 -4.84 -2.95
N GLY A 101 20.10 -4.73 -2.67
CA GLY A 101 19.09 -4.16 -3.56
C GLY A 101 18.63 -5.05 -4.72
N MET A 102 19.28 -6.20 -4.96
CA MET A 102 18.89 -7.10 -6.07
C MET A 102 17.50 -7.70 -5.85
N ARG A 103 17.15 -8.06 -4.63
CA ARG A 103 15.83 -8.60 -4.29
C ARG A 103 14.73 -7.57 -4.61
N GLU A 104 14.93 -6.34 -4.19
CA GLU A 104 14.02 -5.23 -4.45
C GLU A 104 13.92 -4.95 -5.96
N LEU A 105 15.04 -4.95 -6.68
CA LEU A 105 15.04 -4.76 -8.14
C LEU A 105 14.27 -5.85 -8.87
N LEU A 106 14.42 -7.11 -8.46
CA LEU A 106 13.70 -8.25 -9.04
C LEU A 106 12.19 -8.13 -8.79
N CYS A 107 11.79 -7.79 -7.54
CA CYS A 107 10.39 -7.52 -7.24
C CYS A 107 9.84 -6.36 -8.09
N MET A 108 10.58 -5.25 -8.19
CA MET A 108 10.19 -4.11 -9.02
C MET A 108 10.09 -4.47 -10.50
N GLY A 109 10.97 -5.36 -10.99
CA GLY A 109 10.93 -5.91 -12.34
C GLY A 109 9.65 -6.71 -12.60
N LYS A 110 9.21 -7.52 -11.64
CA LYS A 110 7.94 -8.26 -11.74
C LYS A 110 6.73 -7.34 -11.70
N LEU A 111 6.70 -6.36 -10.79
CA LEU A 111 5.63 -5.36 -10.71
C LEU A 111 5.53 -4.53 -12.01
N TRP A 112 6.67 -4.15 -12.57
CA TRP A 112 6.73 -3.46 -13.85
C TRP A 112 6.19 -4.33 -14.99
N GLU A 113 6.52 -5.62 -15.02
CA GLU A 113 6.01 -6.58 -16.00
C GLU A 113 4.48 -6.72 -15.91
N LEU A 114 3.92 -6.85 -14.69
CA LEU A 114 2.48 -6.92 -14.46
C LEU A 114 1.74 -5.68 -14.98
N ALA A 115 2.37 -4.50 -14.89
CA ALA A 115 1.77 -3.23 -15.29
C ALA A 115 1.88 -2.92 -16.80
N GLN A 116 2.56 -3.77 -17.60
CA GLN A 116 2.68 -3.53 -19.04
C GLN A 116 1.36 -3.78 -19.78
N PHE A 117 1.17 -3.10 -20.93
CA PHE A 117 0.03 -3.34 -21.81
C PHE A 117 0.08 -4.72 -22.47
N GLU A 118 1.31 -5.21 -22.73
CA GLU A 118 1.58 -6.55 -23.23
C GLU A 118 2.47 -7.27 -22.23
N ARG A 119 1.96 -8.37 -21.68
CA ARG A 119 2.68 -9.20 -20.71
C ARG A 119 3.80 -9.96 -21.42
N ARG A 120 4.96 -10.07 -20.76
CA ARG A 120 6.07 -10.90 -21.23
C ARG A 120 5.84 -12.38 -20.95
N THR A 121 5.02 -12.69 -19.97
CA THR A 121 4.59 -14.06 -19.67
C THR A 121 3.67 -14.54 -20.80
N PRO A 122 4.01 -15.63 -21.51
CA PRO A 122 3.18 -16.16 -22.59
C PRO A 122 1.76 -16.47 -22.11
N ASP A 123 0.78 -16.14 -22.94
CA ASP A 123 -0.65 -16.41 -22.72
C ASP A 123 -1.25 -15.77 -21.46
N ALA A 124 -0.53 -14.82 -20.85
CA ALA A 124 -1.05 -14.09 -19.69
C ALA A 124 -1.84 -12.84 -20.11
N ASP A 125 -3.04 -12.70 -19.57
CA ASP A 125 -3.87 -11.50 -19.78
C ASP A 125 -3.25 -10.27 -19.10
N ALA A 126 -3.33 -9.10 -19.75
CA ALA A 126 -2.89 -7.84 -19.17
C ALA A 126 -3.85 -7.37 -18.07
N TYR A 127 -3.31 -6.66 -17.10
CA TYR A 127 -4.08 -5.94 -16.08
C TYR A 127 -4.25 -4.49 -16.47
N ASP A 128 -5.42 -3.91 -16.17
CA ASP A 128 -5.65 -2.47 -16.34
C ASP A 128 -5.04 -1.68 -15.19
N LEU A 129 -4.91 -2.31 -14.01
CA LEU A 129 -4.34 -1.70 -12.82
C LEU A 129 -3.57 -2.73 -11.99
N VAL A 130 -2.39 -2.34 -11.55
CA VAL A 130 -1.58 -3.05 -10.55
C VAL A 130 -1.54 -2.21 -9.27
N VAL A 131 -2.04 -2.75 -8.17
CA VAL A 131 -1.93 -2.14 -6.84
C VAL A 131 -0.86 -2.88 -6.06
N VAL A 132 0.18 -2.18 -5.64
CA VAL A 132 1.31 -2.74 -4.90
C VAL A 132 1.11 -2.54 -3.42
N ASP A 133 1.00 -3.60 -2.65
CA ASP A 133 1.09 -3.57 -1.19
C ASP A 133 2.57 -3.53 -0.80
N ALA A 134 3.10 -2.32 -0.59
CA ALA A 134 4.51 -2.12 -0.32
C ALA A 134 4.86 -2.37 1.16
N PRO A 135 6.11 -2.74 1.47
CA PRO A 135 6.57 -2.88 2.84
C PRO A 135 6.44 -1.58 3.65
N ALA A 136 6.60 -1.65 4.98
CA ALA A 136 6.47 -0.51 5.87
C ALA A 136 7.39 0.66 5.48
N SER A 137 6.98 1.90 5.78
CA SER A 137 7.51 3.17 5.27
C SER A 137 9.03 3.36 5.37
N GLY A 138 9.70 2.79 6.38
CA GLY A 138 11.16 2.81 6.46
C GLY A 138 11.86 2.19 5.24
N HIS A 139 11.18 1.30 4.51
CA HIS A 139 11.65 0.64 3.29
C HIS A 139 10.85 1.07 2.05
N GLY A 140 9.65 1.66 2.22
CA GLY A 140 8.75 2.01 1.12
C GLY A 140 9.35 3.06 0.17
N ALA A 141 9.90 4.14 0.69
CA ALA A 141 10.60 5.14 -0.13
C ALA A 141 11.89 4.57 -0.74
N ALA A 142 12.60 3.70 -0.01
CA ALA A 142 13.83 3.07 -0.52
C ALA A 142 13.54 2.13 -1.70
N ILE A 143 12.46 1.33 -1.62
CA ILE A 143 12.11 0.39 -2.69
C ILE A 143 11.76 1.13 -4.00
N LEU A 144 11.08 2.28 -3.92
CA LEU A 144 10.76 3.11 -5.08
C LEU A 144 12.01 3.71 -5.74
N ARG A 145 13.11 3.90 -4.98
CA ARG A 145 14.39 4.42 -5.47
C ARG A 145 15.38 3.34 -5.92
N THR A 146 15.15 2.08 -5.53
CA THR A 146 16.07 0.97 -5.83
C THR A 146 16.40 0.85 -7.33
N PRO A 147 15.44 0.92 -8.28
CA PRO A 147 15.77 0.81 -9.71
C PRO A 147 16.74 1.89 -10.18
N ARG A 148 16.60 3.12 -9.68
CA ARG A 148 17.53 4.21 -10.01
C ARG A 148 18.92 3.95 -9.43
N THR A 149 19.00 3.57 -8.16
CA THR A 149 20.29 3.24 -7.51
C THR A 149 21.02 2.16 -8.27
N PHE A 150 20.29 1.12 -8.73
CA PHE A 150 20.88 0.07 -9.57
C PHE A 150 21.33 0.57 -10.95
N ALA A 151 20.54 1.43 -11.60
CA ALA A 151 20.91 2.01 -12.88
C ALA A 151 22.20 2.85 -12.79
N ASP A 152 22.36 3.59 -11.69
CA ASP A 152 23.55 4.42 -11.44
C ASP A 152 24.80 3.57 -11.14
N ILE A 153 24.65 2.42 -10.48
CA ILE A 153 25.76 1.51 -10.16
C ILE A 153 26.15 0.64 -11.36
N ALA A 154 25.18 0.05 -12.03
CA ALA A 154 25.39 -0.96 -13.07
C ALA A 154 25.79 -0.39 -14.43
N GLN A 155 25.78 0.89 -14.65
CA GLN A 155 26.15 1.71 -15.84
C GLN A 155 25.94 1.09 -17.23
N VAL A 156 26.20 -0.23 -17.41
CA VAL A 156 26.10 -0.95 -18.70
C VAL A 156 25.50 -2.36 -18.52
N GLY A 157 24.92 -2.88 -19.60
CA GLY A 157 24.40 -4.25 -19.67
C GLY A 157 22.89 -4.37 -19.51
N PRO A 158 22.33 -5.58 -19.66
CA PRO A 158 20.87 -5.80 -19.66
C PRO A 158 20.17 -5.40 -18.35
N ILE A 159 20.84 -5.60 -17.20
CA ILE A 159 20.30 -5.26 -15.87
C ILE A 159 20.23 -3.75 -15.72
N ALA A 160 21.27 -3.02 -16.14
CA ALA A 160 21.28 -1.55 -16.12
C ALA A 160 20.16 -0.97 -16.97
N HIS A 161 19.99 -1.47 -18.20
CA HIS A 161 18.92 -1.04 -19.10
C HIS A 161 17.53 -1.32 -18.52
N GLN A 162 17.32 -2.50 -17.92
CA GLN A 162 16.05 -2.85 -17.27
C GLN A 162 15.78 -1.93 -16.07
N ALA A 163 16.78 -1.67 -15.22
CA ALA A 163 16.67 -0.77 -14.08
C ALA A 163 16.33 0.67 -14.50
N GLN A 164 16.95 1.17 -15.59
CA GLN A 164 16.61 2.48 -16.18
C GLN A 164 15.16 2.55 -16.66
N THR A 165 14.69 1.50 -17.36
CA THR A 165 13.30 1.42 -17.85
C THR A 165 12.31 1.43 -16.69
N ILE A 166 12.55 0.64 -15.64
CA ILE A 166 11.70 0.61 -14.44
C ILE A 166 11.73 1.99 -13.76
N ALA A 167 12.91 2.59 -13.57
CA ALA A 167 13.04 3.90 -12.95
C ALA A 167 12.31 5.00 -13.75
N ALA A 168 12.33 4.94 -15.08
CA ALA A 168 11.58 5.87 -15.93
C ALA A 168 10.06 5.70 -15.76
N THR A 169 9.57 4.46 -15.75
CA THR A 169 8.14 4.16 -15.53
C THR A 169 7.65 4.64 -14.16
N LEU A 170 8.45 4.47 -13.10
CA LEU A 170 8.09 4.91 -11.75
C LEU A 170 8.00 6.43 -11.62
N ARG A 171 8.75 7.17 -12.44
CA ARG A 171 8.73 8.64 -12.47
C ARG A 171 7.61 9.22 -13.30
N ASP A 172 7.03 8.44 -14.17
CA ASP A 172 5.92 8.88 -15.01
C ASP A 172 4.65 9.05 -14.16
N PRO A 173 4.22 10.30 -13.91
CA PRO A 173 3.06 10.57 -13.06
C PRO A 173 1.73 10.19 -13.69
N GLU A 174 1.71 9.91 -15.01
CA GLU A 174 0.52 9.39 -15.70
C GLU A 174 0.42 7.86 -15.56
N PHE A 175 1.55 7.20 -15.41
CA PHE A 175 1.62 5.74 -15.28
C PHE A 175 1.57 5.27 -13.83
N THR A 176 2.28 5.96 -12.92
CA THR A 176 2.52 5.53 -11.54
C THR A 176 1.98 6.53 -10.54
N ALA A 177 1.19 6.06 -9.58
CA ALA A 177 0.77 6.82 -8.40
C ALA A 177 1.38 6.25 -7.13
N VAL A 178 1.67 7.11 -6.16
CA VAL A 178 2.08 6.72 -4.80
C VAL A 178 1.01 7.18 -3.82
N VAL A 179 0.49 6.24 -3.05
CA VAL A 179 -0.54 6.44 -2.02
C VAL A 179 0.04 6.11 -0.66
N ALA A 180 -0.01 7.06 0.27
CA ALA A 180 0.35 6.80 1.65
C ALA A 180 -0.88 6.43 2.48
N VAL A 181 -0.72 5.44 3.37
CA VAL A 181 -1.74 5.06 4.36
C VAL A 181 -1.26 5.48 5.74
N SER A 182 -2.12 6.13 6.49
CA SER A 182 -1.89 6.55 7.87
C SER A 182 -3.09 6.21 8.74
N THR A 183 -2.89 6.02 10.03
CA THR A 183 -3.94 6.13 11.05
C THR A 183 -3.88 7.52 11.68
N ALA A 184 -4.95 7.93 12.38
CA ALA A 184 -5.02 9.23 13.06
C ALA A 184 -4.26 9.21 14.41
N GLU A 185 -3.05 8.68 14.41
CA GLU A 185 -2.14 8.61 15.55
C GLU A 185 -0.87 9.45 15.27
N GLU A 186 -0.23 9.93 16.32
CA GLU A 186 0.90 10.86 16.21
C GLU A 186 2.05 10.30 15.35
N MET A 187 2.49 9.05 15.64
CA MET A 187 3.61 8.45 14.93
C MET A 187 3.32 8.19 13.44
N PRO A 188 2.20 7.53 13.04
CA PRO A 188 1.86 7.36 11.64
C PRO A 188 1.72 8.68 10.88
N VAL A 189 1.14 9.71 11.51
CA VAL A 189 1.01 11.03 10.90
C VAL A 189 2.38 11.68 10.67
N ASN A 190 3.27 11.66 11.66
CA ASN A 190 4.63 12.17 11.51
C ASN A 190 5.37 11.44 10.38
N GLU A 191 5.35 10.11 10.38
CA GLU A 191 6.01 9.32 9.32
C GLU A 191 5.43 9.59 7.92
N THR A 192 4.11 9.87 7.82
CA THR A 192 3.49 10.23 6.54
C THR A 192 3.97 11.59 6.04
N LEU A 193 4.13 12.57 6.93
CA LEU A 193 4.67 13.90 6.61
C LEU A 193 6.16 13.80 6.22
N GLU A 194 6.95 13.04 6.97
CA GLU A 194 8.36 12.76 6.67
C GLU A 194 8.52 12.02 5.33
N LEU A 195 7.64 11.05 5.05
CA LEU A 195 7.62 10.33 3.77
C LEU A 195 7.36 11.27 2.60
N ARG A 196 6.39 12.20 2.71
CA ARG A 196 6.14 13.24 1.71
C ARG A 196 7.41 14.03 1.43
N ASP A 197 8.05 14.53 2.48
CA ASP A 197 9.24 15.37 2.36
C ASP A 197 10.43 14.58 1.81
N ALA A 198 10.58 13.32 2.22
CA ALA A 198 11.59 12.42 1.71
C ALA A 198 11.39 12.08 0.22
N LEU A 199 10.16 11.88 -0.24
CA LEU A 199 9.86 11.62 -1.65
C LEU A 199 10.07 12.86 -2.51
N ALA A 200 9.71 14.05 -2.02
CA ALA A 200 9.88 15.31 -2.72
C ALA A 200 11.35 15.75 -2.87
N THR A 201 12.24 15.18 -2.05
CA THR A 201 13.67 15.54 -2.06
C THR A 201 14.51 14.50 -2.80
N GLY A 202 15.55 14.95 -3.50
CA GLY A 202 16.49 14.06 -4.20
C GLY A 202 16.50 14.24 -5.72
N PRO A 203 17.28 13.42 -6.44
CA PRO A 203 17.46 13.55 -7.88
C PRO A 203 16.22 13.18 -8.70
N ASP A 204 15.33 12.36 -8.14
CA ASP A 204 14.08 11.90 -8.77
C ASP A 204 12.92 12.14 -7.79
N PRO A 205 12.38 13.35 -7.71
CA PRO A 205 11.28 13.65 -6.79
C PRO A 205 10.02 12.90 -7.21
N LEU A 206 9.35 12.31 -6.22
CA LEU A 206 8.03 11.67 -6.37
C LEU A 206 7.03 12.42 -5.50
N GLU A 207 5.79 12.47 -5.95
CA GLU A 207 4.71 13.09 -5.20
C GLU A 207 3.74 12.03 -4.67
N LEU A 208 3.17 12.28 -3.48
CA LEU A 208 2.03 11.51 -2.99
C LEU A 208 0.76 12.01 -3.70
N GLN A 209 0.19 11.17 -4.56
CA GLN A 209 -1.05 11.49 -5.27
C GLN A 209 -2.26 11.46 -4.32
N ALA A 210 -2.22 10.58 -3.31
CA ALA A 210 -3.24 10.55 -2.27
C ALA A 210 -2.66 10.11 -0.93
N VAL A 211 -3.34 10.50 0.15
CA VAL A 211 -3.14 9.97 1.49
C VAL A 211 -4.46 9.40 1.98
N ILE A 212 -4.45 8.17 2.46
CA ILE A 212 -5.63 7.50 3.00
C ILE A 212 -5.50 7.43 4.51
N LEU A 213 -6.30 8.22 5.21
CA LEU A 213 -6.48 8.17 6.65
C LEU A 213 -7.40 6.99 6.97
N ASN A 214 -6.79 5.86 7.30
CA ASN A 214 -7.48 4.60 7.57
C ASN A 214 -7.98 4.51 9.01
N ALA A 215 -9.01 3.70 9.22
CA ALA A 215 -9.57 3.36 10.53
C ALA A 215 -9.94 4.60 11.38
N ARG A 216 -10.53 5.61 10.76
CA ARG A 216 -10.96 6.83 11.43
C ARG A 216 -12.10 6.54 12.40
N TYR A 217 -11.87 6.79 13.68
CA TYR A 217 -12.86 6.55 14.71
C TYR A 217 -14.01 7.59 14.63
N PRO A 218 -15.27 7.16 14.72
CA PRO A 218 -16.41 8.08 14.63
C PRO A 218 -16.50 9.01 15.83
N ASP A 219 -16.82 10.26 15.60
CA ASP A 219 -17.14 11.23 16.67
C ASP A 219 -18.61 11.06 17.07
N ARG A 220 -18.86 10.22 18.08
CA ARG A 220 -20.20 9.83 18.53
C ARG A 220 -20.80 10.80 19.53
N PHE A 221 -19.98 11.62 20.19
CA PHE A 221 -20.40 12.48 21.29
C PHE A 221 -19.89 13.91 21.11
N THR A 222 -20.77 14.90 21.21
CA THR A 222 -20.35 16.29 21.29
C THR A 222 -19.68 16.57 22.64
N THR A 223 -18.94 17.66 22.74
CA THR A 223 -18.30 18.10 24.00
C THR A 223 -19.36 18.31 25.12
N ALA A 224 -20.54 18.82 24.80
CA ALA A 224 -21.62 18.99 25.77
C ALA A 224 -22.15 17.65 26.29
N GLN A 225 -22.34 16.67 25.39
CA GLN A 225 -22.76 15.32 25.77
C GLN A 225 -21.68 14.61 26.61
N ALA A 226 -20.40 14.75 26.26
CA ALA A 226 -19.29 14.18 27.04
C ALA A 226 -19.23 14.79 28.45
N SER A 227 -19.47 16.10 28.59
CA SER A 227 -19.55 16.75 29.89
C SER A 227 -20.77 16.25 30.72
N ALA A 228 -21.93 16.05 30.09
CA ALA A 228 -23.10 15.47 30.75
C ALA A 228 -22.87 14.03 31.20
N ILE A 229 -22.17 13.20 30.35
CA ILE A 229 -21.78 11.83 30.69
C ILE A 229 -20.81 11.82 31.87
N ALA A 230 -19.80 12.70 31.91
CA ALA A 230 -18.89 12.83 33.03
C ALA A 230 -19.60 13.20 34.34
N ALA A 231 -20.53 14.15 34.28
CA ALA A 231 -21.34 14.51 35.43
C ALA A 231 -22.28 13.37 35.91
N ALA A 232 -22.83 12.58 34.99
CA ALA A 232 -23.60 11.38 35.31
C ALA A 232 -22.74 10.32 35.97
N LEU A 233 -21.54 10.04 35.44
CA LEU A 233 -20.58 9.09 36.00
C LEU A 233 -20.18 9.44 37.44
N ALA A 234 -19.95 10.73 37.72
CA ALA A 234 -19.63 11.23 39.07
C ALA A 234 -20.77 11.04 40.06
N ARG A 235 -22.04 11.08 39.64
CA ARG A 235 -23.23 10.88 40.48
C ARG A 235 -23.67 9.41 40.60
N THR A 236 -23.17 8.52 39.77
CA THR A 236 -23.57 7.11 39.80
C THR A 236 -22.82 6.35 40.90
N PRO A 237 -23.53 5.90 41.98
CA PRO A 237 -22.85 5.17 43.07
C PRO A 237 -22.36 3.79 42.63
N ALA A 238 -21.38 3.28 43.35
CA ALA A 238 -20.99 1.86 43.23
C ALA A 238 -21.91 0.99 44.14
N PRO A 239 -22.33 -0.23 43.72
CA PRO A 239 -21.95 -0.94 42.50
C PRO A 239 -23.04 -0.84 41.40
N ALA A 240 -22.92 0.12 40.50
CA ALA A 240 -23.75 0.15 39.29
C ALA A 240 -22.87 -0.25 38.09
N ASP A 241 -22.33 -1.43 38.12
CA ASP A 241 -21.20 -1.87 37.28
C ASP A 241 -21.42 -1.69 35.77
N GLY A 242 -22.60 -2.06 35.27
CA GLY A 242 -22.91 -1.91 33.85
C GLY A 242 -23.03 -0.46 33.41
N VAL A 243 -23.72 0.40 34.19
CA VAL A 243 -23.92 1.81 33.84
C VAL A 243 -22.63 2.60 33.95
N ARG A 244 -21.87 2.40 35.04
CA ARG A 244 -20.56 3.06 35.20
C ARG A 244 -19.60 2.69 34.09
N SER A 245 -19.54 1.39 33.74
CA SER A 245 -18.69 0.90 32.64
C SER A 245 -19.09 1.53 31.31
N ALA A 246 -20.37 1.59 30.98
CA ALA A 246 -20.85 2.21 29.75
C ALA A 246 -20.50 3.71 29.67
N LEU A 247 -20.72 4.47 30.77
CA LEU A 247 -20.37 5.89 30.83
C LEU A 247 -18.84 6.11 30.70
N SER A 248 -18.06 5.25 31.32
CA SER A 248 -16.58 5.29 31.24
C SER A 248 -16.08 4.99 29.83
N VAL A 249 -16.65 3.99 29.17
CA VAL A 249 -16.32 3.65 27.78
C VAL A 249 -16.69 4.81 26.85
N ALA A 250 -17.87 5.42 27.00
CA ALA A 250 -18.30 6.56 26.19
C ALA A 250 -17.32 7.75 26.31
N LEU A 251 -16.82 8.05 27.52
CA LEU A 251 -15.82 9.10 27.74
C LEU A 251 -14.48 8.75 27.09
N THR A 252 -14.07 7.48 27.16
CA THR A 252 -12.83 6.99 26.55
C THR A 252 -12.92 7.09 25.03
N GLU A 253 -14.05 6.70 24.43
CA GLU A 253 -14.30 6.84 22.98
C GLU A 253 -14.29 8.32 22.55
N HIS A 254 -14.94 9.19 23.29
CA HIS A 254 -14.89 10.63 23.00
C HIS A 254 -13.47 11.18 23.07
N ALA A 255 -12.71 10.84 24.10
CA ALA A 255 -11.31 11.28 24.24
C ALA A 255 -10.43 10.75 23.10
N ARG A 256 -10.65 9.51 22.64
CA ARG A 256 -9.97 8.93 21.48
C ARG A 256 -10.32 9.71 20.20
N ALA A 257 -11.62 9.88 19.90
CA ALA A 257 -12.06 10.59 18.71
C ALA A 257 -11.50 12.03 18.65
N ARG A 258 -11.42 12.73 19.81
CA ARG A 258 -10.84 14.08 19.91
C ARG A 258 -9.33 14.10 19.60
N ARG A 259 -8.57 13.14 20.13
CA ARG A 259 -7.13 13.03 19.81
C ARG A 259 -6.91 12.75 18.34
N GLU A 260 -7.68 11.81 17.77
CA GLU A 260 -7.62 11.48 16.35
C GLU A 260 -8.03 12.68 15.46
N ALA A 261 -8.99 13.50 15.89
CA ALA A 261 -9.41 14.69 15.16
C ALA A 261 -8.23 15.70 14.98
N ALA A 262 -7.43 15.90 16.04
CA ALA A 262 -6.28 16.78 15.96
C ALA A 262 -5.23 16.26 14.96
N GLN A 263 -4.98 14.96 14.94
CA GLN A 263 -4.05 14.36 13.99
C GLN A 263 -4.59 14.38 12.54
N ALA A 264 -5.89 14.11 12.36
CA ALA A 264 -6.55 14.23 11.06
C ALA A 264 -6.48 15.66 10.50
N GLN A 265 -6.59 16.68 11.35
CA GLN A 265 -6.43 18.08 10.94
C GLN A 265 -5.02 18.38 10.41
N ARG A 266 -3.97 17.81 11.02
CA ARG A 266 -2.59 17.95 10.53
C ARG A 266 -2.43 17.40 9.11
N LEU A 267 -2.98 16.21 8.85
CA LEU A 267 -2.97 15.62 7.50
C LEU A 267 -3.83 16.44 6.53
N SER A 268 -5.01 16.89 6.95
CA SER A 268 -5.88 17.73 6.12
C SER A 268 -5.21 19.05 5.72
N ALA A 269 -4.50 19.70 6.66
CA ALA A 269 -3.74 20.90 6.36
C ALA A 269 -2.57 20.67 5.38
N ALA A 270 -1.95 19.48 5.44
CA ALA A 270 -0.81 19.14 4.60
C ALA A 270 -1.18 18.65 3.19
N PHE A 271 -2.31 17.95 3.04
CA PHE A 271 -2.69 17.24 1.81
C PHE A 271 -4.00 17.76 1.18
N GLY A 272 -4.83 18.50 1.91
CA GLY A 272 -6.07 19.07 1.39
C GLY A 272 -6.99 18.02 0.74
N PRO A 273 -7.39 18.24 -0.54
CA PRO A 273 -8.31 17.33 -1.24
C PRO A 273 -7.72 15.95 -1.56
N ARG A 274 -6.40 15.79 -1.44
CA ARG A 274 -5.71 14.49 -1.60
C ARG A 274 -5.84 13.57 -0.38
N LEU A 275 -6.41 14.06 0.74
CA LEU A 275 -6.69 13.26 1.92
C LEU A 275 -8.05 12.56 1.77
N LEU A 276 -8.02 11.24 1.75
CA LEU A 276 -9.21 10.37 1.78
C LEU A 276 -9.33 9.75 3.17
N THR A 277 -10.55 9.46 3.61
CA THR A 277 -10.77 8.90 4.95
C THR A 277 -11.58 7.62 4.86
N LEU A 278 -11.10 6.56 5.53
CA LEU A 278 -11.81 5.30 5.69
C LEU A 278 -12.25 5.12 7.14
N PRO A 279 -13.49 4.66 7.38
CA PRO A 279 -14.02 4.48 8.72
C PRO A 279 -13.35 3.33 9.46
N TYR A 280 -13.30 3.43 10.79
CA TYR A 280 -13.01 2.28 11.65
C TYR A 280 -14.17 1.27 11.56
N LEU A 281 -13.85 0.04 11.26
CA LEU A 281 -14.81 -1.07 11.26
C LEU A 281 -14.76 -1.79 12.60
N PHE A 282 -15.93 -1.96 13.22
CA PHE A 282 -16.08 -2.57 14.56
C PHE A 282 -16.23 -4.10 14.47
N GLU A 283 -15.75 -4.70 13.42
CA GLU A 283 -15.76 -6.14 13.20
C GLU A 283 -14.45 -6.79 13.68
N PRO A 284 -14.51 -8.04 14.15
CA PRO A 284 -13.33 -8.74 14.69
C PRO A 284 -12.32 -9.14 13.60
N ALA A 285 -12.76 -9.23 12.35
CA ALA A 285 -11.92 -9.54 11.20
C ALA A 285 -12.35 -8.70 9.99
N ILE A 286 -11.39 -8.39 9.13
CA ILE A 286 -11.62 -7.71 7.86
C ILE A 286 -11.61 -8.77 6.76
N GLU A 287 -12.80 -9.15 6.32
CA GLU A 287 -13.03 -10.12 5.25
C GLU A 287 -13.58 -9.41 4.01
N LEU A 288 -13.95 -10.17 2.98
CA LEU A 288 -14.43 -9.61 1.71
C LEU A 288 -15.64 -8.66 1.85
N PRO A 289 -16.65 -8.92 2.72
CA PRO A 289 -17.74 -7.97 2.92
C PRO A 289 -17.29 -6.63 3.49
N GLN A 290 -16.37 -6.62 4.46
CA GLN A 290 -15.79 -5.42 5.05
C GLN A 290 -14.92 -4.66 4.04
N LEU A 291 -14.12 -5.38 3.25
CA LEU A 291 -13.32 -4.79 2.17
C LEU A 291 -14.21 -4.12 1.12
N ARG A 292 -15.36 -4.70 0.76
CA ARG A 292 -16.34 -4.06 -0.16
C ARG A 292 -16.92 -2.78 0.40
N ARG A 293 -17.16 -2.70 1.72
CA ARG A 293 -17.59 -1.45 2.37
C ARG A 293 -16.52 -0.37 2.26
N LEU A 294 -15.25 -0.71 2.53
CA LEU A 294 -14.13 0.23 2.36
C LEU A 294 -13.93 0.62 0.89
N ALA A 295 -14.09 -0.32 -0.03
CA ALA A 295 -14.00 -0.07 -1.47
C ALA A 295 -15.07 0.94 -1.94
N ALA A 296 -16.30 0.87 -1.39
CA ALA A 296 -17.36 1.82 -1.72
C ALA A 296 -16.99 3.28 -1.33
N GLU A 297 -16.26 3.48 -0.23
CA GLU A 297 -15.74 4.80 0.18
C GLU A 297 -14.62 5.32 -0.73
N LEU A 298 -13.94 4.41 -1.46
CA LEU A 298 -12.85 4.70 -2.39
C LEU A 298 -13.30 4.75 -3.85
N SER A 299 -14.55 4.42 -4.14
CA SER A 299 -15.08 4.42 -5.51
C SER A 299 -15.12 5.84 -6.09
N PRO A 300 -14.90 6.00 -7.43
CA PRO A 300 -14.90 7.28 -8.11
C PRO A 300 -16.24 8.00 -8.07
#